data_9358834d2c0723058c897eda82b1e1cf
#
_entry.id   9358834d2c0723058c897eda82b1e1cf
#
_cell.length_a   1.000
_cell.length_b   1.000
_cell.length_c   1.000
_cell.angle_alpha   90.00
_cell.angle_beta   90.00
_cell.angle_gamma   90.00
#
_symmetry.space_group_name_H-M   'P 1'
#
loop_
_entity.id
_entity.type
_entity.pdbx_description
1 polymer ?
#
loop_
_entity_poly.entity_id
_entity_poly.type
_entity_poly.pdbx_seq_one_letter_code
_entity_poly.pdbx_strand_id
1 'polypeptide(L)'
;QDKAEWNMRMAYGYQYLYGQEEKAIPYAERWAELDPEDENAPAVIRECKAEIRKRQRSRKKKAKFVPGDTPFEGFDLTNFWDDNWYALKEYVSEPPSDELIASVEEELGYKLPAAYIWLMKQHNGGIPVNTCYPCDEPTCWAEDHVAITGIFGIGREKSCSLCGELGSQFMIDEWEYPAIGVAICDCPSAGHDMIFLDYRACGPQGEPAVVHVDQENDYKITHLADSFEEFVRGLEHESLYDPDEDVEDLEDDADEEKTDRKGSFAGSVLLSKAEWDKEQLIRNLREEWGIVDEEPDEGDEDVENSDDAVVMRVGNMMLIVTLFHGHIPDNEAEINAENNYMWPEAVEVAKAHKAHIVVAVLGEEEKLLERGKLFTKAMAVCCKQKYATGVYTSGVVFEPRFYEG
;
A
#
# COMPACT_ATOMS: atom_id res chain seq x y z
N GLN A 1 -9.30 18.76 36.26
CA GLN A 1 -8.43 17.93 35.44
C GLN A 1 -9.06 16.59 35.08
N ASP A 2 -10.02 16.08 35.83
CA ASP A 2 -10.70 14.80 35.53
C ASP A 2 -12.12 15.02 35.00
N LYS A 3 -12.34 16.00 34.15
CA LYS A 3 -13.60 16.26 33.47
C LYS A 3 -13.36 16.42 31.98
N ALA A 4 -14.12 15.70 31.15
CA ALA A 4 -14.04 15.76 29.67
C ALA A 4 -14.12 17.23 29.18
N GLU A 5 -15.12 17.99 29.63
CA GLU A 5 -15.31 19.40 29.25
C GLU A 5 -14.08 20.29 29.54
N TRP A 6 -13.34 20.04 30.62
CA TRP A 6 -12.14 20.82 30.93
C TRP A 6 -10.99 20.49 29.96
N ASN A 7 -10.80 19.19 29.68
CA ASN A 7 -9.79 18.72 28.74
C ASN A 7 -10.11 19.18 27.31
N MET A 8 -11.36 19.10 26.88
CA MET A 8 -11.84 19.66 25.61
C MET A 8 -11.45 21.13 25.44
N ARG A 9 -11.74 21.97 26.45
CA ARG A 9 -11.41 23.40 26.41
C ARG A 9 -9.90 23.66 26.34
N MET A 10 -9.11 22.85 27.03
CA MET A 10 -7.64 22.96 26.98
C MET A 10 -7.09 22.51 25.62
N ALA A 11 -7.62 21.40 25.06
CA ALA A 11 -7.24 20.92 23.74
C ALA A 11 -7.51 21.98 22.67
N TYR A 12 -8.74 22.48 22.56
CA TYR A 12 -9.06 23.57 21.63
C TYR A 12 -8.25 24.84 21.89
N GLY A 13 -8.01 25.20 23.15
CA GLY A 13 -7.20 26.38 23.49
C GLY A 13 -5.79 26.32 22.95
N TYR A 14 -5.13 25.15 23.03
CA TYR A 14 -3.79 24.96 22.47
C TYR A 14 -3.79 24.72 20.97
N GLN A 15 -4.80 24.04 20.40
CA GLN A 15 -4.93 23.81 18.96
C GLN A 15 -4.94 25.13 18.16
N TYR A 16 -5.66 26.15 18.64
CA TYR A 16 -5.73 27.46 18.00
C TYR A 16 -4.53 28.39 18.30
N LEU A 17 -3.59 27.96 19.13
CA LEU A 17 -2.37 28.71 19.40
C LEU A 17 -1.23 28.22 18.52
N TYR A 18 -0.94 28.94 17.44
CA TYR A 18 0.12 28.61 16.50
C TYR A 18 1.42 28.18 17.20
N GLY A 19 1.92 26.98 16.89
CA GLY A 19 3.14 26.43 17.48
C GLY A 19 2.95 25.80 18.86
N GLN A 20 1.74 25.60 19.33
CA GLN A 20 1.44 24.97 20.61
C GLN A 20 0.61 23.68 20.47
N GLU A 21 0.45 23.17 19.27
CA GLU A 21 -0.39 22.01 18.93
C GLU A 21 0.07 20.75 19.68
N GLU A 22 1.36 20.55 19.88
CA GLU A 22 1.92 19.47 20.73
C GLU A 22 1.36 19.46 22.16
N LYS A 23 0.98 20.63 22.67
CA LYS A 23 0.36 20.73 24.00
C LYS A 23 -1.14 20.46 24.01
N ALA A 24 -1.80 20.51 22.85
CA ALA A 24 -3.21 20.16 22.72
C ALA A 24 -3.44 18.65 22.84
N ILE A 25 -2.54 17.86 22.27
CA ILE A 25 -2.66 16.40 22.14
C ILE A 25 -2.95 15.72 23.49
N PRO A 26 -2.17 15.87 24.56
CA PRO A 26 -2.42 15.17 25.84
C PRO A 26 -3.79 15.53 26.47
N TYR A 27 -4.30 16.72 26.19
CA TYR A 27 -5.64 17.10 26.65
C TYR A 27 -6.75 16.47 25.79
N ALA A 28 -6.55 16.38 24.48
CA ALA A 28 -7.48 15.74 23.58
C ALA A 28 -7.53 14.23 23.83
N GLU A 29 -6.40 13.57 24.04
CA GLU A 29 -6.32 12.16 24.45
C GLU A 29 -7.07 11.92 25.77
N ARG A 30 -6.84 12.74 26.78
CA ARG A 30 -7.56 12.63 28.05
C ARG A 30 -9.07 12.93 27.91
N TRP A 31 -9.45 13.80 27.01
CA TRP A 31 -10.85 14.03 26.66
C TRP A 31 -11.47 12.80 26.02
N ALA A 32 -10.83 12.16 25.04
CA ALA A 32 -11.28 10.92 24.42
C ALA A 32 -11.44 9.77 25.44
N GLU A 33 -10.51 9.64 26.39
CA GLU A 33 -10.63 8.65 27.49
C GLU A 33 -11.84 8.88 28.40
N LEU A 34 -12.19 10.15 28.66
CA LEU A 34 -13.26 10.53 29.59
C LEU A 34 -14.64 10.58 28.93
N ASP A 35 -14.70 10.73 27.62
CA ASP A 35 -15.91 10.77 26.81
C ASP A 35 -15.67 10.07 25.45
N PRO A 36 -15.63 8.73 25.42
CA PRO A 36 -15.31 7.97 24.23
C PRO A 36 -16.36 8.06 23.11
N GLU A 37 -17.55 8.61 23.41
CA GLU A 37 -18.61 8.81 22.41
C GLU A 37 -18.48 10.17 21.68
N ASP A 38 -17.55 11.04 22.11
CA ASP A 38 -17.32 12.35 21.48
C ASP A 38 -16.30 12.23 20.32
N GLU A 39 -16.79 12.27 19.09
CA GLU A 39 -15.99 12.17 17.86
C GLU A 39 -15.05 13.35 17.62
N ASN A 40 -15.19 14.45 18.36
CA ASN A 40 -14.35 15.63 18.18
C ASN A 40 -12.97 15.48 18.81
N ALA A 41 -12.83 14.67 19.87
CA ALA A 41 -11.52 14.50 20.52
C ALA A 41 -10.49 13.84 19.58
N PRO A 42 -10.78 12.72 18.89
CA PRO A 42 -9.91 12.17 17.84
C PRO A 42 -9.63 13.16 16.70
N ALA A 43 -10.63 13.94 16.27
CA ALA A 43 -10.45 14.94 15.22
C ALA A 43 -9.42 16.02 15.62
N VAL A 44 -9.48 16.53 16.85
CA VAL A 44 -8.49 17.50 17.36
C VAL A 44 -7.08 16.92 17.40
N ILE A 45 -6.92 15.65 17.80
CA ILE A 45 -5.63 14.95 17.79
C ILE A 45 -5.07 14.88 16.37
N ARG A 46 -5.87 14.44 15.39
CA ARG A 46 -5.47 14.35 13.98
C ARG A 46 -5.02 15.70 13.43
N GLU A 47 -5.82 16.74 13.62
CA GLU A 47 -5.52 18.09 13.14
C GLU A 47 -4.24 18.65 13.76
N CYS A 48 -4.03 18.48 15.06
CA CYS A 48 -2.80 18.90 15.74
C CYS A 48 -1.57 18.15 15.20
N LYS A 49 -1.66 16.82 15.05
CA LYS A 49 -0.58 16.00 14.48
C LYS A 49 -0.28 16.42 13.03
N ALA A 50 -1.29 16.71 12.20
CA ALA A 50 -1.12 17.19 10.83
C ALA A 50 -0.38 18.54 10.77
N GLU A 51 -0.75 19.51 11.61
CA GLU A 51 -0.09 20.83 11.67
C GLU A 51 1.35 20.73 12.18
N ILE A 52 1.64 19.85 13.13
CA ILE A 52 3.00 19.59 13.61
C ILE A 52 3.85 19.03 12.46
N ARG A 53 3.35 17.99 11.75
CA ARG A 53 4.03 17.40 10.59
C ARG A 53 4.29 18.41 9.49
N LYS A 54 3.29 19.18 9.08
CA LYS A 54 3.41 20.25 8.09
C LYS A 54 4.51 21.24 8.44
N ARG A 55 4.61 21.59 9.71
CA ARG A 55 5.65 22.52 10.23
C ARG A 55 7.04 21.89 10.28
N GLN A 56 7.14 20.61 10.62
CA GLN A 56 8.39 19.85 10.59
C GLN A 56 8.91 19.70 9.16
N ARG A 57 8.01 19.40 8.19
CA ARG A 57 8.30 19.36 6.75
C ARG A 57 8.82 20.70 6.23
N SER A 58 8.15 21.80 6.56
CA SER A 58 8.58 23.14 6.18
C SER A 58 9.96 23.52 6.76
N ARG A 59 10.34 22.96 7.92
CA ARG A 59 11.68 23.11 8.50
C ARG A 59 12.73 22.26 7.77
N LYS A 60 12.39 21.03 7.39
CA LYS A 60 13.26 20.15 6.58
C LYS A 60 13.51 20.73 5.18
N LYS A 61 12.47 21.25 4.51
CA LYS A 61 12.60 21.91 3.19
C LYS A 61 13.50 23.16 3.20
N LYS A 62 13.70 23.82 4.35
CA LYS A 62 14.62 24.96 4.45
C LYS A 62 16.09 24.56 4.48
N ALA A 63 16.41 23.30 4.78
CA ALA A 63 17.77 22.78 4.62
C ALA A 63 17.91 22.35 3.16
N LYS A 64 18.53 23.21 2.33
CA LYS A 64 18.77 22.91 0.92
C LYS A 64 19.50 21.58 0.81
N PHE A 65 18.93 20.63 0.04
CA PHE A 65 19.59 19.37 -0.28
C PHE A 65 20.95 19.66 -0.94
N VAL A 66 22.01 19.05 -0.44
CA VAL A 66 23.35 19.13 -0.99
C VAL A 66 23.71 17.72 -1.46
N PRO A 67 23.85 17.48 -2.78
CA PRO A 67 24.28 16.18 -3.30
C PRO A 67 25.60 15.74 -2.70
N GLY A 68 25.71 14.45 -2.38
CA GLY A 68 26.97 13.82 -2.01
C GLY A 68 27.92 13.64 -3.22
N ASP A 69 29.10 13.05 -2.98
CA ASP A 69 30.06 12.70 -4.04
C ASP A 69 29.51 11.59 -4.97
N THR A 70 28.61 10.77 -4.46
CA THR A 70 27.91 9.71 -5.22
C THR A 70 26.41 9.84 -5.02
N PRO A 71 25.57 9.51 -6.05
CA PRO A 71 24.11 9.51 -5.88
C PRO A 71 23.68 8.61 -4.73
N PHE A 72 22.71 9.06 -3.97
CA PHE A 72 22.11 8.34 -2.83
C PHE A 72 23.09 7.97 -1.70
N GLU A 73 24.20 8.72 -1.54
CA GLU A 73 25.14 8.50 -0.44
C GLU A 73 24.40 8.55 0.92
N GLY A 74 24.52 7.46 1.72
CA GLY A 74 23.90 7.32 3.03
C GLY A 74 22.37 7.11 2.99
N PHE A 75 21.77 6.84 1.84
CA PHE A 75 20.37 6.48 1.72
C PHE A 75 20.21 4.95 1.75
N ASP A 76 19.33 4.45 2.61
CA ASP A 76 19.07 3.02 2.73
C ASP A 76 18.02 2.57 1.71
N LEU A 77 18.40 1.67 0.80
CA LEU A 77 17.52 1.08 -0.19
C LEU A 77 17.01 -0.32 0.19
N THR A 78 17.34 -0.82 1.38
CA THR A 78 17.09 -2.23 1.75
C THR A 78 15.60 -2.61 1.64
N ASN A 79 14.69 -1.71 1.97
CA ASN A 79 13.23 -1.92 1.89
C ASN A 79 12.57 -0.81 1.08
N PHE A 80 13.24 -0.31 0.06
CA PHE A 80 12.74 0.81 -0.74
C PHE A 80 11.66 0.37 -1.74
N TRP A 81 11.78 -0.85 -2.31
CA TRP A 81 10.89 -1.37 -3.34
C TRP A 81 9.88 -2.38 -2.78
N ASP A 82 8.64 -2.28 -3.25
CA ASP A 82 7.61 -3.30 -3.09
C ASP A 82 7.58 -4.17 -4.38
N ASP A 83 8.27 -5.31 -4.33
CA ASP A 83 8.38 -6.26 -5.44
C ASP A 83 7.18 -7.21 -5.50
N ASN A 84 5.98 -6.69 -5.43
CA ASN A 84 4.78 -7.48 -5.67
C ASN A 84 4.69 -7.95 -7.14
N TRP A 85 3.78 -8.90 -7.44
CA TRP A 85 3.67 -9.47 -8.79
C TRP A 85 3.36 -8.42 -9.88
N TYR A 86 2.61 -7.37 -9.53
CA TYR A 86 2.26 -6.29 -10.44
C TYR A 86 3.48 -5.41 -10.77
N ALA A 87 4.24 -5.03 -9.75
CA ALA A 87 5.49 -4.29 -9.93
C ALA A 87 6.46 -5.05 -10.84
N LEU A 88 6.68 -6.35 -10.55
CA LEU A 88 7.56 -7.22 -11.35
C LEU A 88 7.08 -7.40 -12.80
N LYS A 89 5.76 -7.41 -13.00
CA LYS A 89 5.18 -7.58 -14.34
C LYS A 89 5.24 -6.31 -15.17
N GLU A 90 4.83 -5.16 -14.61
CA GLU A 90 4.58 -3.95 -15.38
C GLU A 90 5.74 -2.94 -15.37
N TYR A 91 6.60 -2.95 -14.32
CA TYR A 91 7.66 -1.96 -14.14
C TYR A 91 9.06 -2.54 -14.21
N VAL A 92 9.31 -3.65 -13.50
CA VAL A 92 10.67 -4.11 -13.23
C VAL A 92 11.28 -4.82 -14.41
N SER A 93 12.43 -4.34 -14.86
CA SER A 93 13.27 -4.95 -15.89
C SER A 93 14.67 -5.28 -15.35
N GLU A 94 15.45 -6.02 -16.14
CA GLU A 94 16.89 -6.19 -15.86
C GLU A 94 17.61 -4.83 -15.78
N PRO A 95 18.65 -4.70 -14.96
CA PRO A 95 19.45 -3.48 -14.88
C PRO A 95 19.93 -3.02 -16.27
N PRO A 96 19.78 -1.71 -16.62
CA PRO A 96 20.04 -1.25 -17.96
C PRO A 96 21.56 -1.21 -18.25
N SER A 97 21.95 -1.66 -19.44
CA SER A 97 23.31 -1.46 -19.94
C SER A 97 23.55 -0.01 -20.35
N ASP A 98 24.81 0.40 -20.45
CA ASP A 98 25.16 1.76 -20.89
C ASP A 98 24.69 2.04 -22.34
N GLU A 99 24.64 1.01 -23.20
CA GLU A 99 24.13 1.10 -24.56
C GLU A 99 22.59 1.31 -24.56
N LEU A 100 21.86 0.63 -23.67
CA LEU A 100 20.42 0.83 -23.55
C LEU A 100 20.11 2.23 -23.02
N ILE A 101 20.84 2.69 -22.02
CA ILE A 101 20.69 4.05 -21.48
C ILE A 101 20.89 5.08 -22.59
N ALA A 102 22.02 4.98 -23.35
CA ALA A 102 22.31 5.90 -24.43
C ALA A 102 21.22 5.89 -25.53
N SER A 103 20.69 4.71 -25.86
CA SER A 103 19.60 4.55 -26.83
C SER A 103 18.28 5.17 -26.38
N VAL A 104 17.93 5.04 -25.07
CA VAL A 104 16.73 5.65 -24.48
C VAL A 104 16.88 7.17 -24.41
N GLU A 105 18.04 7.70 -24.01
CA GLU A 105 18.33 9.13 -24.02
C GLU A 105 18.27 9.75 -25.44
N GLU A 106 18.76 9.02 -26.45
CA GLU A 106 18.66 9.45 -27.85
C GLU A 106 17.19 9.55 -28.33
N GLU A 107 16.39 8.54 -27.99
CA GLU A 107 14.97 8.48 -28.33
C GLU A 107 14.15 9.59 -27.66
N LEU A 108 14.36 9.80 -26.36
CA LEU A 108 13.68 10.84 -25.59
C LEU A 108 14.19 12.26 -25.91
N GLY A 109 15.43 12.39 -26.40
CA GLY A 109 16.08 13.66 -26.65
C GLY A 109 16.63 14.38 -25.43
N TYR A 110 16.70 13.69 -24.29
CA TYR A 110 17.14 14.24 -23.00
C TYR A 110 18.20 13.35 -22.36
N LYS A 111 19.15 13.95 -21.62
CA LYS A 111 20.08 13.24 -20.76
C LYS A 111 19.40 12.95 -19.42
N LEU A 112 19.41 11.68 -19.01
CA LEU A 112 18.86 11.27 -17.72
C LEU A 112 19.79 11.70 -16.57
N PRO A 113 19.23 12.11 -15.41
CA PRO A 113 20.02 12.45 -14.23
C PRO A 113 20.90 11.30 -13.78
N ALA A 114 22.10 11.61 -13.30
CA ALA A 114 23.03 10.58 -12.80
C ALA A 114 22.42 9.77 -11.64
N ALA A 115 21.61 10.42 -10.80
CA ALA A 115 20.88 9.76 -9.72
C ALA A 115 19.81 8.79 -10.26
N TYR A 116 19.08 9.15 -11.32
CA TYR A 116 18.11 8.27 -11.96
C TYR A 116 18.79 7.03 -12.51
N ILE A 117 19.84 7.20 -13.30
CA ILE A 117 20.62 6.08 -13.87
C ILE A 117 21.18 5.19 -12.76
N TRP A 118 21.70 5.79 -11.69
CA TRP A 118 22.26 5.04 -10.57
C TRP A 118 21.19 4.16 -9.91
N LEU A 119 20.01 4.71 -9.63
CA LEU A 119 18.90 3.98 -9.01
C LEU A 119 18.43 2.83 -9.92
N MET A 120 18.26 3.09 -11.23
CA MET A 120 17.83 2.08 -12.19
C MET A 120 18.88 0.97 -12.41
N LYS A 121 20.15 1.24 -12.19
CA LYS A 121 21.21 0.21 -12.20
C LYS A 121 21.16 -0.69 -10.96
N GLN A 122 20.59 -0.24 -9.84
CA GLN A 122 20.35 -1.08 -8.66
C GLN A 122 19.07 -1.91 -8.84
N HIS A 123 18.00 -1.27 -9.35
CA HIS A 123 16.69 -1.86 -9.58
C HIS A 123 15.97 -1.07 -10.69
N ASN A 124 15.70 -1.69 -11.82
CA ASN A 124 15.26 -0.98 -13.02
C ASN A 124 13.75 -0.81 -13.11
N GLY A 125 13.24 0.23 -12.48
CA GLY A 125 11.83 0.52 -12.32
C GLY A 125 11.18 -0.24 -11.15
N GLY A 126 10.00 0.16 -10.73
CA GLY A 126 9.29 -0.54 -9.65
C GLY A 126 8.38 0.39 -8.84
N ILE A 127 7.71 -0.19 -7.88
CA ILE A 127 6.82 0.49 -6.93
C ILE A 127 7.60 0.72 -5.63
N PRO A 128 7.82 1.98 -5.20
CA PRO A 128 8.44 2.22 -3.91
C PRO A 128 7.45 1.96 -2.77
N VAL A 129 7.93 1.53 -1.60
CA VAL A 129 7.11 1.39 -0.38
C VAL A 129 6.56 2.74 0.06
N ASN A 130 7.34 3.81 -0.11
CA ASN A 130 6.92 5.18 0.16
C ASN A 130 6.44 5.82 -1.14
N THR A 131 5.13 6.05 -1.25
CA THR A 131 4.49 6.49 -2.50
C THR A 131 4.07 7.95 -2.50
N CYS A 132 4.11 8.66 -1.37
CA CYS A 132 3.63 10.03 -1.26
C CYS A 132 4.79 11.03 -1.21
N TYR A 133 4.66 12.14 -1.96
CA TYR A 133 5.59 13.26 -1.87
C TYR A 133 4.88 14.52 -1.35
N PRO A 134 5.34 15.12 -0.24
CA PRO A 134 4.71 16.31 0.32
C PRO A 134 4.84 17.52 -0.60
N CYS A 135 3.76 18.24 -0.85
CA CYS A 135 3.77 19.51 -1.56
C CYS A 135 3.01 20.60 -0.78
N ASP A 136 3.36 21.87 -1.06
CA ASP A 136 2.77 23.02 -0.35
C ASP A 136 1.55 23.58 -1.10
N GLU A 137 1.32 23.12 -2.34
CA GLU A 137 0.20 23.55 -3.18
C GLU A 137 -0.79 22.38 -3.33
N PRO A 138 -2.09 22.64 -3.22
CA PRO A 138 -3.09 21.61 -3.48
C PRO A 138 -3.08 21.17 -4.95
N THR A 139 -3.26 19.87 -5.14
CA THR A 139 -3.39 19.20 -6.43
C THR A 139 -4.79 18.60 -6.58
N CYS A 140 -5.13 17.99 -7.73
CA CYS A 140 -6.36 17.20 -7.86
C CYS A 140 -6.40 15.99 -6.91
N TRP A 141 -5.23 15.53 -6.48
CA TRP A 141 -5.09 14.36 -5.61
C TRP A 141 -5.33 14.70 -4.13
N ALA A 142 -4.63 15.70 -3.59
CA ALA A 142 -4.71 16.07 -2.19
C ALA A 142 -4.30 17.52 -1.94
N GLU A 143 -4.57 18.01 -0.72
CA GLU A 143 -4.23 19.39 -0.33
C GLU A 143 -2.73 19.59 -0.02
N ASP A 144 -2.02 18.52 0.37
CA ASP A 144 -0.68 18.62 0.96
C ASP A 144 0.35 17.60 0.43
N HIS A 145 -0.04 16.73 -0.52
CA HIS A 145 0.86 15.75 -1.12
C HIS A 145 0.43 15.34 -2.53
N VAL A 146 1.31 14.66 -3.24
CA VAL A 146 1.00 13.88 -4.45
C VAL A 146 1.36 12.42 -4.20
N ALA A 147 0.59 11.49 -4.76
CA ALA A 147 0.89 10.06 -4.70
C ALA A 147 1.44 9.58 -6.04
N ILE A 148 2.36 8.62 -6.03
CA ILE A 148 2.84 7.90 -7.22
C ILE A 148 2.47 6.43 -7.12
N THR A 149 2.19 5.80 -8.26
CA THR A 149 2.04 4.34 -8.33
C THR A 149 3.42 3.70 -8.43
N GLY A 150 4.24 4.14 -9.40
CA GLY A 150 5.55 3.55 -9.58
C GLY A 150 6.53 4.45 -10.33
N ILE A 151 7.81 4.11 -10.26
CA ILE A 151 8.90 4.79 -10.96
C ILE A 151 9.24 3.97 -12.22
N PHE A 152 9.23 4.60 -13.39
CA PHE A 152 9.48 3.96 -14.67
C PHE A 152 10.93 3.49 -14.79
N GLY A 153 11.13 2.27 -15.29
CA GLY A 153 12.45 1.74 -15.62
C GLY A 153 13.01 2.32 -16.91
N ILE A 154 14.35 2.27 -17.08
CA ILE A 154 15.01 2.60 -18.34
C ILE A 154 14.83 1.42 -19.30
N GLY A 155 14.01 1.58 -20.33
CA GLY A 155 13.72 0.51 -21.28
C GLY A 155 12.49 0.74 -22.12
N ARG A 156 12.05 -0.37 -22.80
CA ARG A 156 10.90 -0.39 -23.72
C ARG A 156 9.99 -1.60 -23.50
N GLU A 157 10.46 -2.60 -22.73
CA GLU A 157 9.82 -3.91 -22.66
C GLU A 157 8.64 -3.94 -21.69
N LYS A 158 8.67 -3.11 -20.68
CA LYS A 158 7.58 -3.00 -19.69
C LYS A 158 6.62 -1.87 -20.10
N SER A 159 5.34 -2.08 -19.83
CA SER A 159 4.32 -1.04 -20.12
C SER A 159 4.67 0.26 -19.43
N CYS A 160 5.03 0.17 -18.14
CA CYS A 160 5.47 1.28 -17.30
C CYS A 160 7.00 1.42 -17.32
N SER A 161 7.57 1.78 -18.48
CA SER A 161 8.97 2.12 -18.65
C SER A 161 9.10 3.38 -19.50
N LEU A 162 10.26 4.06 -19.48
CA LEU A 162 10.43 5.38 -20.09
C LEU A 162 10.02 5.44 -21.58
N CYS A 163 10.29 4.38 -22.33
CA CYS A 163 9.91 4.24 -23.74
C CYS A 163 8.96 3.06 -23.97
N GLY A 164 8.22 2.63 -22.93
CA GLY A 164 7.24 1.56 -23.01
C GLY A 164 5.89 2.05 -23.57
N GLU A 165 4.91 1.13 -23.57
CA GLU A 165 3.57 1.40 -24.10
C GLU A 165 2.87 2.57 -23.41
N LEU A 166 3.04 2.71 -22.09
CA LEU A 166 2.54 3.82 -21.26
C LEU A 166 3.66 4.81 -20.88
N GLY A 167 4.73 4.84 -21.66
CA GLY A 167 5.92 5.65 -21.39
C GLY A 167 5.76 7.12 -21.71
N SER A 168 6.85 7.87 -21.54
CA SER A 168 6.87 9.33 -21.64
C SER A 168 6.33 9.87 -22.97
N GLN A 169 6.71 9.27 -24.11
CA GLN A 169 6.26 9.75 -25.41
C GLN A 169 4.76 9.49 -25.63
N PHE A 170 4.24 8.34 -25.17
CA PHE A 170 2.81 8.03 -25.24
C PHE A 170 1.98 9.07 -24.46
N MET A 171 2.43 9.46 -23.27
CA MET A 171 1.74 10.47 -22.47
C MET A 171 1.72 11.83 -23.16
N ILE A 172 2.77 12.20 -23.87
CA ILE A 172 2.84 13.47 -24.62
C ILE A 172 1.96 13.41 -25.87
N ASP A 173 1.99 12.33 -26.64
CA ASP A 173 1.34 12.25 -27.95
C ASP A 173 -0.16 11.94 -27.86
N GLU A 174 -0.56 11.03 -26.95
CA GLU A 174 -1.94 10.55 -26.87
C GLU A 174 -2.74 11.23 -25.74
N TRP A 175 -2.06 11.63 -24.66
CA TRP A 175 -2.69 12.28 -23.51
C TRP A 175 -2.44 13.80 -23.47
N GLU A 176 -1.77 14.35 -24.50
CA GLU A 176 -1.52 15.78 -24.67
C GLU A 176 -0.74 16.44 -23.52
N TYR A 177 0.04 15.65 -22.76
CA TYR A 177 0.90 16.22 -21.73
C TYR A 177 1.92 17.19 -22.34
N PRO A 178 2.30 18.27 -21.64
CA PRO A 178 3.24 19.25 -22.18
C PRO A 178 4.63 18.61 -22.38
N ALA A 179 5.24 18.87 -23.53
CA ALA A 179 6.58 18.39 -23.89
C ALA A 179 7.68 19.18 -23.13
N ILE A 180 7.66 19.08 -21.79
CA ILE A 180 8.59 19.79 -20.90
C ILE A 180 9.81 18.95 -20.54
N GLY A 181 9.77 17.64 -20.84
CA GLY A 181 10.84 16.69 -20.48
C GLY A 181 10.37 15.24 -20.53
N VAL A 182 10.61 14.47 -19.48
CA VAL A 182 10.41 13.02 -19.45
C VAL A 182 9.45 12.65 -18.32
N ALA A 183 8.33 11.98 -18.62
CA ALA A 183 7.48 11.35 -17.59
C ALA A 183 8.22 10.16 -16.97
N ILE A 184 8.33 10.16 -15.64
CA ILE A 184 9.11 9.17 -14.88
C ILE A 184 8.32 8.38 -13.86
N CYS A 185 7.14 8.84 -13.47
CA CYS A 185 6.23 8.09 -12.60
C CYS A 185 4.80 8.31 -13.07
N ASP A 186 4.01 7.27 -13.00
CA ASP A 186 2.56 7.37 -13.02
C ASP A 186 2.01 7.59 -11.60
N CYS A 187 0.78 8.07 -11.54
CA CYS A 187 0.05 8.32 -10.32
C CYS A 187 -1.19 7.39 -10.27
N PRO A 188 -1.79 7.16 -9.08
CA PRO A 188 -2.95 6.26 -8.96
C PRO A 188 -4.25 6.81 -9.59
N SER A 189 -4.16 7.83 -10.42
CA SER A 189 -5.24 8.46 -11.19
C SER A 189 -5.46 7.85 -12.58
N ALA A 190 -4.83 6.72 -12.91
CA ALA A 190 -4.91 6.07 -14.22
C ALA A 190 -4.49 6.96 -15.41
N GLY A 191 -3.50 7.84 -15.21
CA GLY A 191 -2.93 8.69 -16.25
C GLY A 191 -3.42 10.14 -16.25
N HIS A 192 -4.32 10.52 -15.33
CA HIS A 192 -4.81 11.92 -15.22
C HIS A 192 -3.82 12.86 -14.53
N ASP A 193 -2.80 12.31 -13.87
CA ASP A 193 -1.65 13.07 -13.40
C ASP A 193 -0.37 12.24 -13.48
N MET A 194 0.77 12.89 -13.66
CA MET A 194 2.08 12.26 -13.90
C MET A 194 3.19 13.07 -13.24
N ILE A 195 4.30 12.39 -12.92
CA ILE A 195 5.54 13.04 -12.48
C ILE A 195 6.52 13.14 -13.63
N PHE A 196 7.06 14.33 -13.85
CA PHE A 196 8.00 14.63 -14.92
C PHE A 196 9.35 15.12 -14.41
N LEU A 197 10.39 14.78 -15.14
CA LEU A 197 11.65 15.53 -15.15
C LEU A 197 11.45 16.76 -16.05
N ASP A 198 11.53 17.95 -15.47
CA ASP A 198 11.30 19.21 -16.17
C ASP A 198 12.61 19.84 -16.65
N TYR A 199 12.84 19.82 -17.95
CA TYR A 199 14.07 20.34 -18.57
C TYR A 199 13.96 21.78 -19.06
N ARG A 200 12.84 22.46 -18.88
CA ARG A 200 12.64 23.83 -19.38
C ARG A 200 13.68 24.82 -18.88
N ALA A 201 14.10 24.71 -17.62
CA ALA A 201 15.05 25.65 -17.02
C ALA A 201 16.53 25.28 -17.29
N CYS A 202 16.86 24.00 -17.41
CA CYS A 202 18.24 23.53 -17.50
C CYS A 202 18.66 23.11 -18.94
N GLY A 203 17.67 22.94 -19.84
CA GLY A 203 17.87 22.38 -21.18
C GLY A 203 18.11 20.88 -21.18
N PRO A 204 18.09 20.22 -22.36
CA PRO A 204 18.04 18.76 -22.48
C PRO A 204 19.27 18.01 -21.97
N GLN A 205 20.33 18.70 -21.59
CA GLN A 205 21.59 18.13 -21.08
C GLN A 205 21.87 18.52 -19.62
N GLY A 206 20.97 19.33 -19.01
CA GLY A 206 21.14 19.80 -17.64
C GLY A 206 20.48 18.89 -16.61
N GLU A 207 20.61 19.25 -15.34
CA GLU A 207 19.93 18.56 -14.23
C GLU A 207 18.49 19.11 -14.12
N PRO A 208 17.45 18.29 -14.36
CA PRO A 208 16.06 18.74 -14.33
C PRO A 208 15.49 18.78 -12.93
N ALA A 209 14.53 19.65 -12.70
CA ALA A 209 13.65 19.60 -11.54
C ALA A 209 12.62 18.46 -11.71
N VAL A 210 12.02 18.04 -10.60
CA VAL A 210 10.88 17.09 -10.58
C VAL A 210 9.60 17.87 -10.36
N VAL A 211 8.61 17.64 -11.22
CA VAL A 211 7.32 18.32 -11.17
C VAL A 211 6.17 17.32 -11.30
N HIS A 212 5.06 17.64 -10.67
CA HIS A 212 3.77 17.00 -10.91
C HIS A 212 3.01 17.76 -11.99
N VAL A 213 2.38 17.06 -12.91
CA VAL A 213 1.56 17.63 -13.99
C VAL A 213 0.16 17.04 -13.91
N ASP A 214 -0.82 17.91 -13.72
CA ASP A 214 -2.21 17.59 -13.45
C ASP A 214 -3.07 17.86 -14.70
N GLN A 215 -3.43 16.80 -15.41
CA GLN A 215 -4.20 16.87 -16.66
C GLN A 215 -5.62 17.40 -16.41
N GLU A 216 -6.27 17.03 -15.31
CA GLU A 216 -7.61 17.48 -14.98
C GLU A 216 -7.70 18.97 -14.62
N ASN A 217 -6.54 19.59 -14.31
CA ASN A 217 -6.42 21.00 -13.97
C ASN A 217 -5.62 21.77 -15.05
N ASP A 218 -6.01 21.59 -16.32
CA ASP A 218 -5.38 22.25 -17.49
C ASP A 218 -3.84 22.04 -17.53
N TYR A 219 -3.36 20.85 -17.19
CA TYR A 219 -1.94 20.51 -17.10
C TYR A 219 -1.15 21.43 -16.16
N LYS A 220 -1.76 21.81 -15.03
CA LYS A 220 -1.08 22.58 -13.98
C LYS A 220 0.20 21.88 -13.58
N ILE A 221 1.29 22.63 -13.57
CA ILE A 221 2.61 22.14 -13.18
C ILE A 221 2.91 22.59 -11.76
N THR A 222 3.09 21.64 -10.84
CA THR A 222 3.47 21.86 -9.45
C THR A 222 4.90 21.38 -9.24
N HIS A 223 5.79 22.27 -8.76
CA HIS A 223 7.17 21.92 -8.46
C HIS A 223 7.24 21.05 -7.20
N LEU A 224 7.97 19.94 -7.26
CA LEU A 224 8.17 19.02 -6.15
C LEU A 224 9.59 19.12 -5.57
N ALA A 225 10.62 18.92 -6.40
CA ALA A 225 12.02 18.86 -5.97
C ALA A 225 12.98 19.46 -7.01
N ASP A 226 14.13 19.95 -6.57
CA ASP A 226 15.19 20.53 -7.43
C ASP A 226 15.99 19.44 -8.18
N SER A 227 15.87 18.15 -7.78
CA SER A 227 16.53 17.01 -8.44
C SER A 227 15.77 15.72 -8.19
N PHE A 228 16.06 14.69 -9.01
CA PHE A 228 15.49 13.35 -8.83
C PHE A 228 15.90 12.70 -7.50
N GLU A 229 17.15 12.89 -7.06
CA GLU A 229 17.61 12.35 -5.78
C GLU A 229 16.84 12.98 -4.60
N GLU A 230 16.61 14.29 -4.63
CA GLU A 230 15.83 14.99 -3.62
C GLU A 230 14.38 14.50 -3.59
N PHE A 231 13.78 14.28 -4.76
CA PHE A 231 12.44 13.72 -4.88
C PHE A 231 12.36 12.34 -4.22
N VAL A 232 13.24 11.41 -4.58
CA VAL A 232 13.21 10.04 -4.02
C VAL A 232 13.46 10.03 -2.51
N ARG A 233 14.37 10.86 -2.01
CA ARG A 233 14.63 11.00 -0.56
C ARG A 233 13.47 11.64 0.20
N GLY A 234 12.62 12.37 -0.49
CA GLY A 234 11.45 13.03 0.06
C GLY A 234 10.18 12.22 0.02
N LEU A 235 10.20 11.00 -0.55
CA LEU A 235 9.05 10.10 -0.54
C LEU A 235 8.75 9.64 0.89
N GLU A 236 7.49 9.69 1.24
CA GLU A 236 6.93 9.33 2.56
C GLU A 236 5.87 8.23 2.38
N HIS A 237 5.63 7.46 3.44
CA HIS A 237 4.62 6.42 3.43
C HIS A 237 3.20 7.02 3.41
N GLU A 238 2.27 6.39 2.69
CA GLU A 238 0.88 6.84 2.53
C GLU A 238 0.14 6.99 3.86
N SER A 239 0.41 6.12 4.84
CA SER A 239 -0.20 6.20 6.18
C SER A 239 0.01 7.55 6.89
N LEU A 240 1.01 8.34 6.49
CA LEU A 240 1.21 9.69 7.03
C LEU A 240 0.15 10.69 6.53
N TYR A 241 -0.66 10.31 5.56
CA TYR A 241 -1.66 11.14 4.90
C TYR A 241 -3.08 10.60 5.05
N ASP A 242 -3.23 9.36 5.54
CA ASP A 242 -4.52 8.78 5.84
C ASP A 242 -5.06 9.35 7.16
N PRO A 243 -6.22 10.05 7.15
CA PRO A 243 -6.82 10.58 8.37
C PRO A 243 -7.39 9.50 9.29
N ASP A 244 -7.64 8.30 8.78
CA ASP A 244 -8.31 7.21 9.51
C ASP A 244 -7.34 6.14 10.06
N GLU A 245 -6.07 6.13 9.63
CA GLU A 245 -5.06 5.31 10.30
C GLU A 245 -4.59 5.99 11.59
N ASP A 246 -4.89 5.36 12.71
CA ASP A 246 -4.40 5.74 14.03
C ASP A 246 -2.87 5.81 14.02
N VAL A 247 -2.34 7.03 14.07
CA VAL A 247 -0.90 7.34 14.06
C VAL A 247 -0.23 6.94 15.39
N GLU A 248 -0.89 6.15 16.23
CA GLU A 248 -0.32 5.64 17.49
C GLU A 248 0.84 4.65 17.26
N ASP A 249 0.98 4.10 16.03
CA ASP A 249 1.96 3.04 15.78
C ASP A 249 3.33 3.51 15.23
N LEU A 250 3.57 4.81 14.98
CA LEU A 250 4.80 5.25 14.32
C LEU A 250 5.82 6.00 15.19
N GLU A 251 5.49 6.43 16.42
CA GLU A 251 6.42 7.21 17.27
C GLU A 251 6.87 6.53 18.57
N ASP A 252 6.27 5.40 18.98
CA ASP A 252 6.63 4.70 20.25
C ASP A 252 7.47 3.43 20.09
N ASP A 253 7.95 3.11 18.88
CA ASP A 253 8.73 1.89 18.61
C ASP A 253 10.23 2.00 18.97
N ALA A 254 10.57 2.67 20.04
CA ALA A 254 11.91 2.52 20.61
C ALA A 254 12.00 1.50 21.74
N ASP A 255 10.93 1.20 22.48
CA ASP A 255 11.01 0.28 23.64
C ASP A 255 9.65 -0.24 24.18
N GLU A 256 8.69 -0.73 23.36
CA GLU A 256 7.63 -1.61 23.91
C GLU A 256 7.08 -2.58 22.83
N GLU A 257 6.70 -3.78 23.28
CA GLU A 257 6.30 -4.97 22.54
C GLU A 257 5.34 -4.68 21.37
N LYS A 258 5.79 -5.00 20.15
CA LYS A 258 5.03 -4.99 18.91
C LYS A 258 3.79 -5.86 19.02
N THR A 259 2.63 -5.27 19.24
CA THR A 259 1.34 -5.93 19.03
C THR A 259 0.95 -5.84 17.55
N ASP A 260 1.11 -6.85 16.97
CA ASP A 260 0.87 -7.61 15.75
C ASP A 260 -0.33 -7.19 14.88
N ARG A 261 -0.09 -6.32 13.88
CA ARG A 261 -0.91 -6.27 12.65
C ARG A 261 -0.14 -6.71 11.40
N LYS A 262 1.12 -7.10 11.51
CA LYS A 262 1.91 -7.63 10.40
C LYS A 262 1.53 -9.09 10.14
N GLY A 263 0.72 -9.28 9.06
CA GLY A 263 0.60 -10.59 8.45
C GLY A 263 -0.42 -11.53 9.08
N SER A 264 -1.60 -11.05 9.48
CA SER A 264 -2.73 -11.97 9.67
C SER A 264 -3.23 -12.41 8.27
N PHE A 265 -2.97 -13.65 7.91
CA PHE A 265 -3.56 -14.23 6.71
C PHE A 265 -4.98 -14.66 7.01
N ALA A 266 -5.95 -13.88 6.55
CA ALA A 266 -7.37 -14.19 6.63
C ALA A 266 -8.06 -13.96 5.29
N GLY A 267 -9.05 -14.80 4.97
CA GLY A 267 -9.85 -14.67 3.78
C GLY A 267 -11.10 -15.54 3.88
N SER A 268 -12.06 -15.33 3.01
CA SER A 268 -13.35 -16.02 3.03
C SER A 268 -13.67 -16.66 1.69
N VAL A 269 -14.16 -17.88 1.70
CA VAL A 269 -14.76 -18.52 0.53
C VAL A 269 -16.27 -18.39 0.63
N LEU A 270 -16.87 -17.69 -0.34
CA LEU A 270 -18.31 -17.42 -0.41
C LEU A 270 -19.05 -18.68 -0.86
N LEU A 271 -20.13 -19.03 -0.16
CA LEU A 271 -20.92 -20.22 -0.44
C LEU A 271 -22.35 -19.86 -0.83
N SER A 272 -22.88 -20.53 -1.84
CA SER A 272 -24.30 -20.45 -2.23
C SER A 272 -25.25 -21.16 -1.24
N LYS A 273 -24.71 -22.01 -0.34
CA LYS A 273 -25.42 -22.67 0.76
C LYS A 273 -24.51 -22.82 1.97
N ALA A 274 -25.10 -22.77 3.17
CA ALA A 274 -24.44 -23.00 4.44
C ALA A 274 -24.20 -24.51 4.69
N GLU A 275 -23.49 -25.16 3.78
CA GLU A 275 -23.16 -26.59 3.85
C GLU A 275 -21.73 -26.77 3.34
N TRP A 276 -20.91 -27.55 4.08
CA TRP A 276 -19.57 -27.91 3.68
C TRP A 276 -19.26 -29.38 4.01
N ASP A 277 -18.23 -29.92 3.38
CA ASP A 277 -17.72 -31.26 3.64
C ASP A 277 -16.34 -31.16 4.33
N LYS A 278 -16.36 -31.23 5.66
CA LYS A 278 -15.15 -31.20 6.50
C LYS A 278 -14.21 -32.35 6.22
N GLU A 279 -14.76 -33.55 6.02
CA GLU A 279 -13.94 -34.73 5.77
C GLU A 279 -13.22 -34.59 4.43
N GLN A 280 -13.90 -34.06 3.42
CA GLN A 280 -13.27 -33.73 2.14
C GLN A 280 -12.19 -32.68 2.28
N LEU A 281 -12.44 -31.63 3.05
CA LEU A 281 -11.46 -30.56 3.32
C LEU A 281 -10.18 -31.14 3.92
N ILE A 282 -10.30 -31.87 5.04
CA ILE A 282 -9.16 -32.47 5.75
C ILE A 282 -8.43 -33.48 4.85
N ARG A 283 -9.16 -34.29 4.10
CA ARG A 283 -8.58 -35.23 3.15
C ARG A 283 -7.78 -34.52 2.06
N ASN A 284 -8.34 -33.47 1.45
CA ASN A 284 -7.66 -32.70 0.39
C ASN A 284 -6.41 -31.98 0.93
N LEU A 285 -6.47 -31.38 2.11
CA LEU A 285 -5.29 -30.78 2.76
C LEU A 285 -4.15 -31.79 2.91
N ARG A 286 -4.47 -33.02 3.31
CA ARG A 286 -3.50 -34.12 3.47
C ARG A 286 -2.97 -34.65 2.15
N GLU A 287 -3.87 -35.00 1.22
CA GLU A 287 -3.51 -35.72 -0.02
C GLU A 287 -2.85 -34.80 -1.06
N GLU A 288 -3.28 -33.56 -1.17
CA GLU A 288 -2.76 -32.61 -2.17
C GLU A 288 -1.52 -31.85 -1.68
N TRP A 289 -1.48 -31.51 -0.39
CA TRP A 289 -0.47 -30.59 0.14
C TRP A 289 0.38 -31.18 1.29
N GLY A 290 0.07 -32.41 1.75
CA GLY A 290 0.76 -33.03 2.88
C GLY A 290 0.53 -32.31 4.21
N ILE A 291 -0.52 -31.51 4.33
CA ILE A 291 -0.88 -30.81 5.56
C ILE A 291 -1.64 -31.79 6.44
N VAL A 292 -1.09 -32.04 7.62
CA VAL A 292 -1.65 -32.93 8.64
C VAL A 292 -1.67 -32.19 9.97
N ASP A 293 -2.66 -32.50 10.79
CA ASP A 293 -2.73 -32.02 12.16
C ASP A 293 -1.67 -32.70 12.99
N GLU A 294 -0.87 -31.92 13.72
CA GLU A 294 0.18 -32.38 14.61
C GLU A 294 -0.36 -32.44 16.05
N GLU A 295 0.08 -33.41 16.84
CA GLU A 295 -0.32 -33.54 18.25
C GLU A 295 0.17 -32.32 19.04
N PRO A 296 -0.63 -31.82 20.03
CA PRO A 296 -0.24 -30.67 20.84
C PRO A 296 1.00 -31.03 21.70
N ASP A 297 1.87 -30.03 21.90
CA ASP A 297 3.00 -30.16 22.82
C ASP A 297 2.55 -30.30 24.30
N GLU A 298 3.36 -30.89 25.16
CA GLU A 298 3.03 -31.04 26.57
C GLU A 298 2.81 -29.69 27.27
N GLY A 299 1.54 -29.34 27.49
CA GLY A 299 1.11 -28.12 28.18
C GLY A 299 0.19 -27.19 27.37
N ASP A 300 -0.02 -27.48 26.10
CA ASP A 300 -0.97 -26.76 25.27
C ASP A 300 -2.40 -27.22 25.52
N GLU A 301 -3.35 -26.29 25.50
CA GLU A 301 -4.77 -26.63 25.59
C GLU A 301 -5.24 -27.26 24.25
N ASP A 302 -5.99 -28.38 24.37
CA ASP A 302 -6.64 -29.01 23.22
C ASP A 302 -7.71 -28.08 22.65
N VAL A 303 -7.56 -27.67 21.38
CA VAL A 303 -8.60 -26.94 20.66
C VAL A 303 -9.52 -27.96 20.00
N GLU A 304 -10.73 -28.10 20.55
CA GLU A 304 -11.72 -29.03 20.02
C GLU A 304 -12.30 -28.54 18.65
N ASN A 305 -12.25 -29.43 17.67
CA ASN A 305 -12.98 -29.24 16.41
C ASN A 305 -14.49 -29.30 16.66
N SER A 306 -15.23 -28.30 16.15
CA SER A 306 -16.70 -28.28 16.19
C SER A 306 -17.29 -28.69 14.82
N ASP A 307 -18.63 -28.79 14.74
CA ASP A 307 -19.29 -29.11 13.46
C ASP A 307 -19.01 -28.04 12.40
N ASP A 308 -18.83 -26.78 12.82
CA ASP A 308 -18.59 -25.62 11.95
C ASP A 308 -17.12 -25.16 11.91
N ALA A 309 -16.19 -25.83 12.61
CA ALA A 309 -14.80 -25.43 12.63
C ALA A 309 -13.83 -26.62 12.52
N VAL A 310 -12.71 -26.34 11.83
CA VAL A 310 -11.51 -27.19 11.78
C VAL A 310 -10.34 -26.36 12.22
N VAL A 311 -9.62 -26.84 13.24
CA VAL A 311 -8.37 -26.24 13.72
C VAL A 311 -7.28 -27.30 13.57
N MET A 312 -6.17 -26.94 12.94
CA MET A 312 -5.04 -27.82 12.69
C MET A 312 -3.74 -27.14 13.08
N ARG A 313 -2.87 -27.88 13.76
CA ARG A 313 -1.47 -27.45 14.02
C ARG A 313 -0.58 -27.92 12.88
N VAL A 314 0.19 -26.99 12.32
CA VAL A 314 1.09 -27.25 11.20
C VAL A 314 2.44 -26.62 11.50
N GLY A 315 3.34 -27.39 12.13
CA GLY A 315 4.57 -26.85 12.73
C GLY A 315 4.23 -25.83 13.83
N ASN A 316 4.85 -24.65 13.78
CA ASN A 316 4.57 -23.55 14.71
C ASN A 316 3.38 -22.66 14.28
N MET A 317 2.56 -23.15 13.35
CA MET A 317 1.42 -22.39 12.82
C MET A 317 0.11 -23.08 13.19
N MET A 318 -0.95 -22.28 13.30
CA MET A 318 -2.31 -22.76 13.52
C MET A 318 -3.16 -22.37 12.30
N LEU A 319 -3.69 -23.37 11.61
CA LEU A 319 -4.68 -23.20 10.53
C LEU A 319 -6.08 -23.31 11.12
N ILE A 320 -6.89 -22.27 10.96
CA ILE A 320 -8.27 -22.21 11.41
C ILE A 320 -9.16 -22.08 10.18
N VAL A 321 -10.13 -22.99 10.03
CA VAL A 321 -11.11 -22.98 8.96
C VAL A 321 -12.51 -23.07 9.57
N THR A 322 -13.33 -22.04 9.42
CA THR A 322 -14.63 -21.96 10.10
C THR A 322 -15.74 -21.61 9.12
N LEU A 323 -16.84 -22.36 9.16
CA LEU A 323 -18.06 -22.07 8.42
C LEU A 323 -18.93 -21.08 9.20
N PHE A 324 -19.23 -19.94 8.59
CA PHE A 324 -20.17 -18.94 9.12
C PHE A 324 -21.48 -18.99 8.32
N HIS A 325 -22.60 -19.02 9.07
CA HIS A 325 -23.94 -19.02 8.51
C HIS A 325 -24.41 -17.57 8.30
N GLY A 326 -24.52 -17.15 7.06
CA GLY A 326 -24.94 -15.80 6.69
C GLY A 326 -23.95 -15.10 5.78
N HIS A 327 -24.27 -13.86 5.45
CA HIS A 327 -23.40 -12.96 4.68
C HIS A 327 -22.20 -12.52 5.52
N ILE A 328 -21.14 -12.12 4.83
CA ILE A 328 -20.04 -11.39 5.47
C ILE A 328 -20.62 -10.10 6.09
N PRO A 329 -20.30 -9.76 7.35
CA PRO A 329 -20.82 -8.59 8.03
C PRO A 329 -20.67 -7.29 7.23
N ASP A 330 -21.51 -6.31 7.53
CA ASP A 330 -21.50 -4.94 6.98
C ASP A 330 -21.54 -4.84 5.45
N ASN A 331 -21.95 -5.91 4.76
CA ASN A 331 -21.92 -6.04 3.29
C ASN A 331 -20.53 -5.81 2.70
N GLU A 332 -19.48 -6.15 3.44
CA GLU A 332 -18.11 -5.89 3.06
C GLU A 332 -17.73 -6.58 1.73
N ALA A 333 -18.13 -7.85 1.54
CA ALA A 333 -17.90 -8.55 0.28
C ALA A 333 -18.65 -7.92 -0.90
N GLU A 334 -19.89 -7.48 -0.68
CA GLU A 334 -20.74 -6.86 -1.69
C GLU A 334 -20.18 -5.51 -2.15
N ILE A 335 -19.69 -4.69 -1.22
CA ILE A 335 -19.07 -3.39 -1.50
C ILE A 335 -17.77 -3.60 -2.27
N ASN A 336 -16.90 -4.48 -1.77
CA ASN A 336 -15.59 -4.70 -2.35
C ASN A 336 -15.62 -5.55 -3.64
N ALA A 337 -16.74 -6.20 -3.98
CA ALA A 337 -16.88 -6.93 -5.25
C ALA A 337 -16.77 -6.00 -6.47
N GLU A 338 -17.11 -4.72 -6.33
CA GLU A 338 -17.00 -3.71 -7.39
C GLU A 338 -15.54 -3.42 -7.76
N ASN A 339 -14.59 -3.71 -6.87
CA ASN A 339 -13.17 -3.52 -7.11
C ASN A 339 -12.58 -4.53 -8.13
N ASN A 340 -13.28 -5.62 -8.43
CA ASN A 340 -12.81 -6.60 -9.42
C ASN A 340 -13.38 -6.32 -10.83
N TYR A 341 -12.74 -5.44 -11.56
CA TYR A 341 -13.09 -5.14 -12.95
C TYR A 341 -12.83 -6.31 -13.94
N MET A 342 -12.03 -7.30 -13.55
CA MET A 342 -11.73 -8.48 -14.38
C MET A 342 -12.79 -9.58 -14.29
N TRP A 343 -13.67 -9.52 -13.31
CA TRP A 343 -14.74 -10.52 -13.11
C TRP A 343 -16.11 -9.85 -12.92
N PRO A 344 -16.83 -9.59 -14.02
CA PRO A 344 -18.11 -8.87 -13.99
C PRO A 344 -19.18 -9.49 -13.09
N GLU A 345 -19.12 -10.81 -12.85
CA GLU A 345 -20.05 -11.54 -12.02
C GLU A 345 -19.76 -11.41 -10.51
N ALA A 346 -18.65 -10.82 -10.11
CA ALA A 346 -18.22 -10.70 -8.70
C ALA A 346 -19.30 -10.10 -7.80
N VAL A 347 -19.95 -9.03 -8.25
CA VAL A 347 -21.01 -8.32 -7.51
C VAL A 347 -22.25 -9.21 -7.33
N GLU A 348 -22.66 -9.95 -8.37
CA GLU A 348 -23.80 -10.85 -8.28
C GLU A 348 -23.50 -12.04 -7.36
N VAL A 349 -22.28 -12.58 -7.41
CA VAL A 349 -21.84 -13.67 -6.56
C VAL A 349 -21.77 -13.20 -5.09
N ALA A 350 -21.20 -12.05 -4.82
CA ALA A 350 -21.15 -11.48 -3.49
C ALA A 350 -22.55 -11.28 -2.91
N LYS A 351 -23.49 -10.71 -3.67
CA LYS A 351 -24.90 -10.52 -3.26
C LYS A 351 -25.67 -11.82 -3.08
N ALA A 352 -25.29 -12.90 -3.74
CA ALA A 352 -26.01 -14.17 -3.73
C ALA A 352 -25.53 -15.17 -2.67
N HIS A 353 -24.36 -14.95 -2.05
CA HIS A 353 -23.84 -15.90 -1.07
C HIS A 353 -24.75 -15.96 0.18
N LYS A 354 -24.78 -17.13 0.82
CA LYS A 354 -25.63 -17.40 1.97
C LYS A 354 -24.85 -17.83 3.21
N ALA A 355 -23.61 -18.13 3.01
CA ALA A 355 -22.64 -18.50 4.04
C ALA A 355 -21.23 -18.25 3.51
N HIS A 356 -20.25 -18.32 4.37
CA HIS A 356 -18.85 -18.21 3.97
C HIS A 356 -17.95 -19.05 4.89
N ILE A 357 -16.85 -19.54 4.34
CA ILE A 357 -15.81 -20.23 5.09
C ILE A 357 -14.67 -19.23 5.31
N VAL A 358 -14.40 -18.90 6.56
CA VAL A 358 -13.22 -18.11 6.93
C VAL A 358 -12.02 -19.02 7.06
N VAL A 359 -10.93 -18.68 6.42
CA VAL A 359 -9.63 -19.31 6.56
C VAL A 359 -8.69 -18.33 7.21
N ALA A 360 -8.05 -18.70 8.32
CA ALA A 360 -7.05 -17.89 8.99
C ALA A 360 -5.82 -18.74 9.34
N VAL A 361 -4.63 -18.13 9.24
CA VAL A 361 -3.36 -18.77 9.65
C VAL A 361 -2.67 -17.87 10.67
N LEU A 362 -2.50 -18.40 11.87
CA LEU A 362 -1.78 -17.78 12.97
C LEU A 362 -0.39 -18.42 13.11
N GLY A 363 0.59 -17.67 13.60
CA GLY A 363 1.96 -18.17 13.80
C GLY A 363 2.96 -17.03 14.01
N GLU A 364 4.23 -17.37 14.21
CA GLU A 364 5.31 -16.41 14.47
C GLU A 364 5.60 -15.52 13.27
N GLU A 365 5.91 -14.24 13.51
CA GLU A 365 6.19 -13.22 12.47
C GLU A 365 7.33 -13.60 11.54
N GLU A 366 8.38 -14.23 12.06
CA GLU A 366 9.56 -14.61 11.29
C GLU A 366 9.28 -15.60 10.15
N LYS A 367 8.07 -16.22 10.10
CA LYS A 367 7.64 -17.21 9.11
C LYS A 367 6.54 -16.73 8.18
N LEU A 368 6.49 -15.44 7.90
CA LEU A 368 5.43 -14.81 7.06
C LEU A 368 5.19 -15.56 5.74
N LEU A 369 6.25 -15.90 5.01
CA LEU A 369 6.16 -16.64 3.74
C LEU A 369 5.52 -18.03 3.92
N GLU A 370 5.87 -18.75 4.98
CA GLU A 370 5.32 -20.10 5.23
C GLU A 370 3.85 -20.00 5.64
N ARG A 371 3.47 -18.99 6.41
CA ARG A 371 2.07 -18.71 6.75
C ARG A 371 1.26 -18.38 5.49
N GLY A 372 1.78 -17.50 4.62
CA GLY A 372 1.14 -17.17 3.34
C GLY A 372 0.96 -18.39 2.43
N LYS A 373 1.96 -19.25 2.33
CA LYS A 373 1.86 -20.53 1.59
C LYS A 373 0.80 -21.45 2.19
N LEU A 374 0.75 -21.58 3.51
CA LEU A 374 -0.25 -22.40 4.19
C LEU A 374 -1.66 -21.85 3.97
N PHE A 375 -1.83 -20.52 4.10
CA PHE A 375 -3.08 -19.83 3.81
C PHE A 375 -3.56 -20.06 2.39
N THR A 376 -2.71 -19.84 1.38
CA THR A 376 -3.07 -20.01 -0.04
C THR A 376 -3.49 -21.46 -0.35
N LYS A 377 -2.77 -22.43 0.20
CA LYS A 377 -3.12 -23.87 0.05
C LYS A 377 -4.48 -24.19 0.67
N ALA A 378 -4.74 -23.66 1.88
CA ALA A 378 -6.01 -23.87 2.56
C ALA A 378 -7.17 -23.20 1.81
N MET A 379 -6.97 -21.98 1.31
CA MET A 379 -7.95 -21.30 0.45
C MET A 379 -8.26 -22.11 -0.82
N ALA A 380 -7.24 -22.61 -1.53
CA ALA A 380 -7.40 -23.45 -2.72
C ALA A 380 -8.23 -24.71 -2.44
N VAL A 381 -8.01 -25.35 -1.28
CA VAL A 381 -8.80 -26.51 -0.87
C VAL A 381 -10.25 -26.13 -0.53
N CYS A 382 -10.46 -24.99 0.14
CA CYS A 382 -11.81 -24.50 0.44
C CYS A 382 -12.59 -24.13 -0.83
N CYS A 383 -11.92 -23.64 -1.89
CA CYS A 383 -12.55 -23.39 -3.19
C CYS A 383 -13.14 -24.64 -3.85
N LYS A 384 -12.65 -25.84 -3.48
CA LYS A 384 -13.17 -27.13 -3.99
C LYS A 384 -14.44 -27.61 -3.29
N GLN A 385 -14.93 -26.87 -2.29
CA GLN A 385 -16.22 -27.17 -1.66
C GLN A 385 -17.36 -27.02 -2.68
N LYS A 386 -18.31 -27.92 -2.64
CA LYS A 386 -19.41 -28.05 -3.62
C LYS A 386 -20.19 -26.75 -3.88
N TYR A 387 -20.31 -25.91 -2.87
CA TYR A 387 -21.11 -24.69 -2.92
C TYR A 387 -20.26 -23.41 -2.96
N ALA A 388 -18.95 -23.53 -3.16
CA ALA A 388 -18.06 -22.39 -3.33
C ALA A 388 -18.40 -21.64 -4.62
N THR A 389 -18.57 -20.32 -4.51
CA THR A 389 -18.97 -19.44 -5.62
C THR A 389 -18.04 -18.26 -5.82
N GLY A 390 -17.30 -17.86 -4.80
CA GLY A 390 -16.36 -16.73 -4.83
C GLY A 390 -15.36 -16.81 -3.70
N VAL A 391 -14.35 -15.98 -3.76
CA VAL A 391 -13.34 -15.80 -2.71
C VAL A 391 -13.24 -14.32 -2.38
N TYR A 392 -13.41 -13.96 -1.13
CA TYR A 392 -13.19 -12.61 -0.64
C TYR A 392 -11.91 -12.55 0.19
N THR A 393 -10.95 -11.77 -0.26
CA THR A 393 -9.68 -11.51 0.46
C THR A 393 -9.06 -10.22 -0.06
N SER A 394 -8.32 -9.51 0.81
CA SER A 394 -7.60 -8.27 0.45
C SER A 394 -8.49 -7.23 -0.24
N GLY A 395 -9.73 -7.05 0.25
CA GLY A 395 -10.66 -6.06 -0.28
C GLY A 395 -11.21 -6.34 -1.70
N VAL A 396 -11.10 -7.58 -2.21
CA VAL A 396 -11.57 -7.94 -3.56
C VAL A 396 -12.27 -9.30 -3.55
N VAL A 397 -13.30 -9.47 -4.36
CA VAL A 397 -13.96 -10.76 -4.59
C VAL A 397 -13.44 -11.39 -5.88
N PHE A 398 -12.87 -12.58 -5.78
CA PHE A 398 -12.27 -13.34 -6.89
C PHE A 398 -13.11 -14.55 -7.26
N GLU A 399 -12.95 -15.01 -8.51
CA GLU A 399 -13.46 -16.32 -8.94
C GLU A 399 -12.68 -17.45 -8.26
N PRO A 400 -13.33 -18.55 -7.78
CA PRO A 400 -12.64 -19.65 -7.09
C PRO A 400 -11.46 -20.23 -7.88
N ARG A 401 -11.57 -20.34 -9.21
CA ARG A 401 -10.50 -20.87 -10.08
C ARG A 401 -9.20 -20.05 -10.01
N PHE A 402 -9.24 -18.81 -9.53
CA PHE A 402 -8.03 -18.00 -9.31
C PHE A 402 -7.08 -18.65 -8.30
N TYR A 403 -7.64 -19.41 -7.34
CA TYR A 403 -6.88 -20.16 -6.34
C TYR A 403 -6.59 -21.62 -6.74
N GLU A 404 -7.17 -22.11 -7.84
CA GLU A 404 -6.99 -23.51 -8.31
C GLU A 404 -5.84 -23.65 -9.31
N GLY A 405 -5.31 -22.56 -9.85
CA GLY A 405 -4.21 -22.49 -10.82
C GLY A 405 -2.87 -22.25 -10.17
#